data_84edb7bc12e8f2898e25939a10ec3280
#
_entry.id   84edb7bc12e8f2898e25939a10ec3280
#
_cell.length_a   1.000
_cell.length_b   1.000
_cell.length_c   1.000
_cell.angle_alpha   90.00
_cell.angle_beta   90.00
_cell.angle_gamma   90.00
#
_symmetry.space_group_name_H-M   'P 1'
#
loop_
_entity.id
_entity.type
_entity.pdbx_description
1 polymer ?
#
loop_
_entity_poly.entity_id
_entity_poly.type
_entity_poly.pdbx_seq_one_letter_code
_entity_poly.pdbx_strand_id
1 'polypeptide(L)'
;MFENNKFEKKNLGDVATKITDGSHNPPKGVDERTEYVMLSSQNIIKDRINYDNARYLSREDFERENKRTYLEKGDILLTIVGTIGRTAIIDNEKNITLQRSVAVIKPTRKIKSEYLVASLKSDSTIKQLNKESKGVAQKGIYLNDLKKIFIPVPPITLQNQFSEIVKQIDKQKFESMIQLK
;
A
#
# COMPACT_ATOMS: atom_id res chain seq x y z
N MET A 1 6.30 -13.42 -16.71
CA MET A 1 6.02 -14.80 -16.26
C MET A 1 4.52 -15.09 -16.06
N PHE A 2 3.69 -14.12 -15.67
CA PHE A 2 2.25 -14.34 -15.38
C PHE A 2 1.29 -13.86 -16.47
N GLU A 3 1.75 -13.19 -17.52
CA GLU A 3 0.88 -12.59 -18.55
C GLU A 3 0.18 -13.62 -19.47
N ASN A 4 0.71 -14.82 -19.60
CA ASN A 4 0.16 -15.86 -20.49
C ASN A 4 -0.76 -16.88 -19.79
N ASN A 5 -0.83 -16.91 -18.47
CA ASN A 5 -1.75 -17.79 -17.76
C ASN A 5 -3.07 -17.07 -17.50
N LYS A 6 -4.17 -17.64 -17.99
CA LYS A 6 -5.53 -17.15 -17.74
C LYS A 6 -5.98 -17.47 -16.29
N PHE A 7 -5.36 -16.79 -15.31
CA PHE A 7 -5.85 -16.90 -13.94
C PHE A 7 -7.21 -16.22 -13.78
N GLU A 8 -8.01 -16.74 -12.85
CA GLU A 8 -9.26 -16.09 -12.47
C GLU A 8 -8.98 -14.65 -12.03
N LYS A 9 -9.74 -13.70 -12.55
CA LYS A 9 -9.67 -12.29 -12.15
C LYS A 9 -10.74 -12.02 -11.11
N LYS A 10 -10.36 -11.43 -9.99
CA LYS A 10 -11.26 -10.99 -8.93
C LYS A 10 -11.17 -9.49 -8.73
N ASN A 11 -12.22 -8.89 -8.25
CA ASN A 11 -12.14 -7.51 -7.81
C ASN A 11 -11.20 -7.39 -6.60
N LEU A 12 -10.48 -6.29 -6.49
CA LEU A 12 -9.62 -6.01 -5.34
C LEU A 12 -10.41 -6.09 -4.02
N GLY A 13 -11.67 -5.66 -4.02
CA GLY A 13 -12.57 -5.78 -2.88
C GLY A 13 -12.83 -7.22 -2.43
N ASP A 14 -12.80 -8.20 -3.35
CA ASP A 14 -13.07 -9.61 -3.04
C ASP A 14 -11.85 -10.34 -2.46
N VAL A 15 -10.66 -9.77 -2.61
CA VAL A 15 -9.40 -10.31 -2.09
C VAL A 15 -8.88 -9.55 -0.87
N ALA A 16 -9.63 -8.57 -0.39
CA ALA A 16 -9.34 -7.79 0.81
C ALA A 16 -10.45 -7.92 1.85
N THR A 17 -10.09 -8.03 3.13
CA THR A 17 -11.04 -7.98 4.25
C THR A 17 -11.52 -6.57 4.53
N LYS A 18 -10.66 -5.58 4.24
CA LYS A 18 -10.96 -4.15 4.37
C LYS A 18 -10.14 -3.34 3.36
N ILE A 19 -10.78 -2.35 2.75
CA ILE A 19 -10.12 -1.29 2.00
C ILE A 19 -10.68 0.03 2.51
N THR A 20 -9.82 0.86 3.06
CA THR A 20 -10.16 2.20 3.56
C THR A 20 -9.00 3.14 3.32
N ASP A 21 -9.22 4.44 3.47
CA ASP A 21 -8.19 5.48 3.41
C ASP A 21 -7.96 6.11 4.79
N GLY A 22 -6.96 6.97 4.90
CA GLY A 22 -6.68 7.71 6.12
C GLY A 22 -7.60 8.91 6.35
N SER A 23 -7.18 9.78 7.23
CA SER A 23 -7.92 10.96 7.69
C SER A 23 -8.22 11.95 6.56
N HIS A 24 -9.47 12.35 6.45
CA HIS A 24 -9.93 13.41 5.53
C HIS A 24 -9.77 14.82 6.11
N ASN A 25 -9.67 14.92 7.42
CA ASN A 25 -9.40 16.16 8.14
C ASN A 25 -8.25 15.94 9.14
N PRO A 26 -7.02 15.78 8.63
CA PRO A 26 -5.88 15.39 9.47
C PRO A 26 -5.53 16.51 10.45
N PRO A 27 -5.13 16.16 11.69
CA PRO A 27 -4.63 17.14 12.67
C PRO A 27 -3.38 17.84 12.14
N LYS A 28 -3.10 19.02 12.66
CA LYS A 28 -1.90 19.79 12.25
C LYS A 28 -0.60 19.03 12.54
N GLY A 29 -0.61 18.21 13.58
CA GLY A 29 0.59 17.55 14.10
C GLY A 29 1.25 18.38 15.17
N VAL A 30 2.36 17.87 15.69
CA VAL A 30 3.21 18.50 16.70
C VAL A 30 4.61 18.70 16.14
N ASP A 31 5.32 19.74 16.61
CA ASP A 31 6.68 20.07 16.15
C ASP A 31 7.72 19.09 16.73
N GLU A 32 7.46 18.58 17.94
CA GLU A 32 8.33 17.62 18.59
C GLU A 32 8.19 16.24 17.97
N ARG A 33 9.31 15.55 17.83
CA ARG A 33 9.34 14.16 17.36
C ARG A 33 8.72 13.23 18.41
N THR A 34 7.63 12.59 18.05
CA THR A 34 6.95 11.58 18.88
C THR A 34 7.10 10.20 18.25
N GLU A 35 6.65 9.17 18.94
CA GLU A 35 6.54 7.81 18.37
C GLU A 35 5.33 7.64 17.44
N TYR A 36 4.40 8.61 17.41
CA TYR A 36 3.17 8.55 16.62
C TYR A 36 3.31 9.34 15.34
N VAL A 37 3.07 8.69 14.20
CA VAL A 37 3.25 9.33 12.90
C VAL A 37 2.03 9.16 12.00
N MET A 38 1.78 10.19 11.20
CA MET A 38 0.80 10.17 10.13
C MET A 38 1.52 10.25 8.78
N LEU A 39 1.27 9.26 7.94
CA LEU A 39 1.86 9.18 6.61
C LEU A 39 0.90 9.71 5.54
N SER A 40 1.47 10.26 4.49
CA SER A 40 0.81 10.70 3.27
C SER A 40 1.40 9.98 2.06
N SER A 41 0.90 10.28 0.86
CA SER A 41 1.46 9.74 -0.39
C SER A 41 2.95 10.10 -0.59
N GLN A 42 3.46 11.16 0.03
CA GLN A 42 4.86 11.55 -0.04
C GLN A 42 5.79 10.59 0.71
N ASN A 43 5.23 9.86 1.68
CA ASN A 43 5.98 8.91 2.51
C ASN A 43 6.09 7.52 1.89
N ILE A 44 5.40 7.25 0.76
CA ILE A 44 5.48 5.97 0.06
C ILE A 44 6.41 6.13 -1.15
N ILE A 45 7.65 5.61 -1.03
CA ILE A 45 8.73 5.78 -2.02
C ILE A 45 9.43 4.45 -2.26
N LYS A 46 9.58 4.06 -3.52
CA LYS A 46 10.30 2.85 -3.92
C LYS A 46 9.89 1.60 -3.13
N ASP A 47 8.58 1.41 -2.99
CA ASP A 47 7.93 0.28 -2.30
C ASP A 47 8.25 0.20 -0.79
N ARG A 48 8.64 1.30 -0.19
CA ARG A 48 8.97 1.42 1.24
C ARG A 48 8.32 2.65 1.85
N ILE A 49 8.20 2.62 3.17
CA ILE A 49 7.81 3.77 3.96
C ILE A 49 9.06 4.62 4.20
N ASN A 50 8.99 5.88 3.79
CA ASN A 50 10.00 6.89 4.14
C ASN A 50 9.42 7.80 5.22
N TYR A 51 10.07 7.84 6.36
CA TYR A 51 9.67 8.65 7.51
C TYR A 51 10.20 10.09 7.46
N ASP A 52 11.06 10.41 6.49
CA ASP A 52 11.49 11.79 6.27
C ASP A 52 10.24 12.65 6.00
N ASN A 53 10.09 13.74 6.73
CA ASN A 53 8.93 14.61 6.67
C ASN A 53 7.58 13.95 7.03
N ALA A 54 7.59 12.84 7.78
CA ALA A 54 6.37 12.31 8.37
C ALA A 54 5.80 13.32 9.38
N ARG A 55 4.47 13.40 9.46
CA ARG A 55 3.81 14.27 10.45
C ARG A 55 3.79 13.57 11.79
N TYR A 56 4.37 14.19 12.82
CA TYR A 56 4.28 13.69 14.20
C TYR A 56 2.96 14.08 14.82
N LEU A 57 2.39 13.20 15.63
CA LEU A 57 1.11 13.38 16.29
C LEU A 57 1.26 13.33 17.80
N SER A 58 0.35 13.98 18.54
CA SER A 58 0.11 13.65 19.93
C SER A 58 -0.48 12.22 20.03
N ARG A 59 -0.37 11.59 21.19
CA ARG A 59 -1.01 10.30 21.45
C ARG A 59 -2.53 10.36 21.22
N GLU A 60 -3.17 11.43 21.70
CA GLU A 60 -4.62 11.62 21.57
C GLU A 60 -5.05 11.69 20.10
N ASP A 61 -4.36 12.49 19.29
CA ASP A 61 -4.61 12.60 17.85
C ASP A 61 -4.40 11.26 17.15
N PHE A 62 -3.32 10.56 17.47
CA PHE A 62 -3.04 9.24 16.92
C PHE A 62 -4.16 8.24 17.25
N GLU A 63 -4.54 8.11 18.51
CA GLU A 63 -5.60 7.18 18.94
C GLU A 63 -6.94 7.48 18.26
N ARG A 64 -7.25 8.76 18.04
CA ARG A 64 -8.45 9.18 17.30
C ARG A 64 -8.40 8.75 15.83
N GLU A 65 -7.31 9.08 15.15
CA GLU A 65 -7.16 8.84 13.71
C GLU A 65 -6.95 7.34 13.38
N ASN A 66 -6.26 6.61 14.25
CA ASN A 66 -5.94 5.20 14.04
C ASN A 66 -7.18 4.29 14.07
N LYS A 67 -8.29 4.71 14.70
CA LYS A 67 -9.56 3.96 14.70
C LYS A 67 -10.04 3.62 13.29
N ARG A 68 -9.72 4.46 12.30
CA ARG A 68 -10.14 4.28 10.92
C ARG A 68 -9.30 3.23 10.18
N THR A 69 -7.99 3.27 10.33
CA THR A 69 -7.05 2.47 9.56
C THR A 69 -6.58 1.21 10.29
N TYR A 70 -6.16 1.35 11.54
CA TYR A 70 -5.65 0.28 12.40
C TYR A 70 -4.72 -0.67 11.62
N LEU A 71 -3.50 -0.21 11.37
CA LEU A 71 -2.54 -0.92 10.53
C LEU A 71 -1.96 -2.14 11.24
N GLU A 72 -1.80 -3.23 10.48
CA GLU A 72 -1.24 -4.49 10.94
C GLU A 72 -0.16 -4.99 9.96
N LYS A 73 0.72 -5.85 10.45
CA LYS A 73 1.71 -6.52 9.60
C LYS A 73 1.05 -7.23 8.44
N GLY A 74 1.57 -6.99 7.23
CA GLY A 74 1.04 -7.54 5.98
C GLY A 74 0.00 -6.65 5.30
N ASP A 75 -0.45 -5.58 5.94
CA ASP A 75 -1.29 -4.58 5.27
C ASP A 75 -0.51 -3.89 4.15
N ILE A 76 -1.23 -3.56 3.08
CA ILE A 76 -0.65 -2.87 1.92
C ILE A 76 -1.11 -1.43 1.92
N LEU A 77 -0.16 -0.51 1.87
CA LEU A 77 -0.40 0.90 1.62
C LEU A 77 -0.38 1.14 0.11
N LEU A 78 -1.36 1.87 -0.39
CA LEU A 78 -1.46 2.27 -1.79
C LEU A 78 -1.75 3.77 -1.88
N THR A 79 -0.94 4.51 -2.60
CA THR A 79 -1.23 5.92 -2.85
C THR A 79 -2.38 6.07 -3.85
N ILE A 80 -3.40 6.84 -3.46
CA ILE A 80 -4.66 7.00 -4.21
C ILE A 80 -4.96 8.46 -4.56
N VAL A 81 -4.18 9.43 -4.08
CA VAL A 81 -4.31 10.85 -4.41
C VAL A 81 -2.92 11.44 -4.70
N GLY A 82 -2.81 12.23 -5.74
CA GLY A 82 -1.56 12.80 -6.24
C GLY A 82 -0.80 11.79 -7.09
N THR A 83 0.29 11.23 -6.60
CA THR A 83 0.98 10.13 -7.28
C THR A 83 0.26 8.81 -6.96
N ILE A 84 -0.49 8.27 -7.91
CA ILE A 84 -1.29 7.06 -7.77
C ILE A 84 -0.43 5.82 -8.05
N GLY A 85 -0.65 4.73 -7.29
CA GLY A 85 -0.08 3.41 -7.58
C GLY A 85 1.23 3.08 -6.88
N ARG A 86 1.79 3.98 -6.04
CA ARG A 86 2.91 3.60 -5.18
C ARG A 86 2.43 2.72 -4.04
N THR A 87 3.23 1.72 -3.70
CA THR A 87 2.87 0.73 -2.67
C THR A 87 3.94 0.62 -1.60
N ALA A 88 3.54 0.16 -0.42
CA ALA A 88 4.43 -0.36 0.62
C ALA A 88 3.69 -1.44 1.41
N ILE A 89 4.42 -2.39 1.99
CA ILE A 89 3.85 -3.38 2.92
C ILE A 89 4.23 -2.97 4.34
N ILE A 90 3.27 -3.04 5.26
CA ILE A 90 3.54 -2.88 6.69
C ILE A 90 4.25 -4.13 7.20
N ASP A 91 5.46 -3.99 7.72
CA ASP A 91 6.23 -5.10 8.29
C ASP A 91 6.10 -5.16 9.82
N ASN A 92 6.73 -4.23 10.53
CA ASN A 92 6.72 -4.20 12.00
C ASN A 92 6.42 -2.80 12.57
N GLU A 93 6.07 -1.87 11.71
CA GLU A 93 5.81 -0.50 12.10
C GLU A 93 4.60 -0.41 13.03
N LYS A 94 4.78 0.28 14.12
CA LYS A 94 3.73 0.60 15.09
C LYS A 94 3.48 2.10 15.10
N ASN A 95 2.34 2.48 15.64
CA ASN A 95 2.01 3.89 15.86
C ASN A 95 1.96 4.73 14.57
N ILE A 96 1.51 4.09 13.48
CA ILE A 96 1.32 4.73 12.18
C ILE A 96 -0.17 4.89 11.90
N THR A 97 -0.56 6.07 11.45
CA THR A 97 -1.86 6.32 10.83
C THR A 97 -1.67 7.03 9.48
N LEU A 98 -2.75 7.25 8.74
CA LEU A 98 -2.68 7.70 7.35
C LEU A 98 -3.51 8.94 7.10
N GLN A 99 -3.08 9.75 6.15
CA GLN A 99 -3.92 10.74 5.48
C GLN A 99 -4.71 10.09 4.34
N ARG A 100 -5.79 10.73 3.91
CA ARG A 100 -6.67 10.28 2.82
C ARG A 100 -5.96 10.00 1.49
N SER A 101 -4.74 10.49 1.30
CA SER A 101 -3.95 10.26 0.10
C SER A 101 -3.40 8.83 -0.02
N VAL A 102 -3.51 8.05 1.06
CA VAL A 102 -3.07 6.65 1.12
C VAL A 102 -4.23 5.78 1.55
N ALA A 103 -4.53 4.76 0.76
CA ALA A 103 -5.42 3.66 1.14
C ALA A 103 -4.63 2.56 1.83
N VAL A 104 -5.27 1.89 2.78
CA VAL A 104 -4.84 0.60 3.32
C VAL A 104 -5.71 -0.51 2.74
N ILE A 105 -5.07 -1.55 2.25
CA ILE A 105 -5.68 -2.78 1.77
C ILE A 105 -5.25 -3.89 2.73
N LYS A 106 -6.22 -4.51 3.41
CA LYS A 106 -5.99 -5.66 4.28
C LYS A 106 -6.28 -6.94 3.50
N PRO A 107 -5.25 -7.67 3.04
CA PRO A 107 -5.45 -8.86 2.22
C PRO A 107 -6.20 -9.95 2.97
N THR A 108 -7.01 -10.75 2.26
CA THR A 108 -7.56 -11.99 2.80
C THR A 108 -6.45 -13.06 2.86
N ARG A 109 -6.70 -14.17 3.58
CA ARG A 109 -5.78 -15.33 3.60
C ARG A 109 -5.59 -16.00 2.23
N LYS A 110 -6.41 -15.64 1.23
CA LYS A 110 -6.36 -16.20 -0.13
C LYS A 110 -5.34 -15.51 -1.04
N ILE A 111 -4.78 -14.37 -0.61
CA ILE A 111 -3.80 -13.63 -1.39
C ILE A 111 -2.62 -13.17 -0.52
N LYS A 112 -1.41 -13.36 -1.00
CA LYS A 112 -0.18 -12.91 -0.36
C LYS A 112 0.06 -11.42 -0.62
N SER A 113 0.52 -10.69 0.39
CA SER A 113 0.77 -9.25 0.27
C SER A 113 1.80 -8.94 -0.81
N GLU A 114 2.89 -9.68 -0.87
CA GLU A 114 3.95 -9.50 -1.87
C GLU A 114 3.42 -9.73 -3.30
N TYR A 115 2.58 -10.77 -3.48
CA TYR A 115 1.95 -11.03 -4.77
C TYR A 115 0.95 -9.92 -5.15
N LEU A 116 0.12 -9.47 -4.19
CA LEU A 116 -0.86 -8.42 -4.43
C LEU A 116 -0.17 -7.08 -4.77
N VAL A 117 0.92 -6.73 -4.09
CA VAL A 117 1.75 -5.56 -4.44
C VAL A 117 2.27 -5.65 -5.87
N ALA A 118 2.83 -6.79 -6.27
CA ALA A 118 3.31 -6.99 -7.65
C ALA A 118 2.16 -6.87 -8.68
N SER A 119 0.98 -7.43 -8.35
CA SER A 119 -0.21 -7.29 -9.19
C SER A 119 -0.69 -5.85 -9.31
N LEU A 120 -0.69 -5.08 -8.21
CA LEU A 120 -1.05 -3.67 -8.19
C LEU A 120 -0.10 -2.81 -9.05
N LYS A 121 1.15 -3.21 -9.17
CA LYS A 121 2.20 -2.54 -9.96
C LYS A 121 2.27 -3.01 -11.40
N SER A 122 1.53 -4.04 -11.80
CA SER A 122 1.51 -4.50 -13.19
C SER A 122 0.93 -3.43 -14.12
N ASP A 123 1.41 -3.39 -15.37
CA ASP A 123 0.93 -2.44 -16.39
C ASP A 123 -0.59 -2.52 -16.57
N SER A 124 -1.15 -3.72 -16.51
CA SER A 124 -2.60 -3.94 -16.59
C SER A 124 -3.35 -3.24 -15.47
N THR A 125 -2.86 -3.35 -14.23
CA THR A 125 -3.50 -2.74 -13.06
C THR A 125 -3.25 -1.22 -13.04
N ILE A 126 -2.06 -0.76 -13.37
CA ILE A 126 -1.76 0.68 -13.48
C ILE A 126 -2.66 1.36 -14.52
N LYS A 127 -2.91 0.71 -15.67
CA LYS A 127 -3.87 1.21 -16.66
C LYS A 127 -5.29 1.33 -16.09
N GLN A 128 -5.75 0.35 -15.31
CA GLN A 128 -7.05 0.40 -14.63
C GLN A 128 -7.08 1.55 -13.60
N LEU A 129 -6.07 1.67 -12.73
CA LEU A 129 -5.97 2.74 -11.73
C LEU A 129 -6.02 4.12 -12.40
N ASN A 130 -5.29 4.31 -13.49
CA ASN A 130 -5.27 5.57 -14.24
C ASN A 130 -6.63 5.88 -14.89
N LYS A 131 -7.33 4.87 -15.39
CA LYS A 131 -8.66 5.02 -15.98
C LYS A 131 -9.69 5.45 -14.94
N GLU A 132 -9.64 4.87 -13.75
CA GLU A 132 -10.58 5.17 -12.66
C GLU A 132 -10.21 6.46 -11.90
N SER A 133 -9.02 7.03 -12.15
CA SER A 133 -8.60 8.28 -11.52
C SER A 133 -9.39 9.47 -12.06
N LYS A 134 -9.87 10.32 -11.15
CA LYS A 134 -10.68 11.53 -11.45
C LYS A 134 -10.01 12.77 -10.89
N GLY A 135 -10.33 13.92 -11.45
CA GLY A 135 -9.85 15.23 -11.03
C GLY A 135 -8.89 15.88 -12.04
N VAL A 136 -9.02 17.19 -12.22
CA VAL A 136 -8.20 17.98 -13.17
C VAL A 136 -6.95 18.50 -12.48
N ALA A 137 -7.10 19.13 -11.30
CA ALA A 137 -5.98 19.73 -10.56
C ALA A 137 -5.21 18.67 -9.73
N GLN A 138 -5.91 17.73 -9.14
CA GLN A 138 -5.32 16.64 -8.37
C GLN A 138 -6.06 15.34 -8.65
N LYS A 139 -5.39 14.41 -9.34
CA LYS A 139 -5.96 13.09 -9.62
C LYS A 139 -6.11 12.28 -8.34
N GLY A 140 -7.21 11.57 -8.23
CA GLY A 140 -7.50 10.66 -7.11
C GLY A 140 -8.42 9.53 -7.52
N ILE A 141 -8.38 8.43 -6.79
CA ILE A 141 -9.27 7.27 -6.97
C ILE A 141 -10.17 7.17 -5.75
N TYR A 142 -11.49 7.06 -5.98
CA TYR A 142 -12.43 6.78 -4.91
C TYR A 142 -12.33 5.31 -4.48
N LEU A 143 -12.53 5.04 -3.18
CA LEU A 143 -12.43 3.68 -2.63
C LEU A 143 -13.38 2.70 -3.32
N ASN A 144 -14.57 3.13 -3.73
CA ASN A 144 -15.53 2.26 -4.43
C ASN A 144 -15.04 1.88 -5.83
N ASP A 145 -14.31 2.75 -6.52
CA ASP A 145 -13.72 2.45 -7.83
C ASP A 145 -12.45 1.61 -7.66
N LEU A 146 -11.64 1.90 -6.62
CA LEU A 146 -10.48 1.08 -6.25
C LEU A 146 -10.89 -0.40 -5.99
N LYS A 147 -11.99 -0.63 -5.28
CA LYS A 147 -12.48 -1.98 -4.99
C LYS A 147 -12.84 -2.79 -6.23
N LYS A 148 -13.16 -2.14 -7.36
CA LYS A 148 -13.54 -2.77 -8.64
C LYS A 148 -12.35 -3.12 -9.53
N ILE A 149 -11.14 -2.72 -9.17
CA ILE A 149 -9.91 -3.05 -9.93
C ILE A 149 -9.74 -4.57 -9.97
N PHE A 150 -9.54 -5.11 -11.18
CA PHE A 150 -9.35 -6.54 -11.39
C PHE A 150 -7.92 -6.97 -11.10
N ILE A 151 -7.79 -7.98 -10.25
CA ILE A 151 -6.51 -8.61 -9.86
C ILE A 151 -6.55 -10.08 -10.29
N PRO A 152 -5.54 -10.59 -11.03
CA PRO A 152 -5.41 -12.02 -11.29
C PRO A 152 -5.06 -12.74 -9.98
N VAL A 153 -5.73 -13.85 -9.70
CA VAL A 153 -5.55 -14.62 -8.45
C VAL A 153 -5.14 -16.05 -8.79
N PRO A 154 -3.82 -16.33 -8.91
CA PRO A 154 -3.33 -17.68 -9.09
C PRO A 154 -3.51 -18.51 -7.81
N PRO A 155 -3.38 -19.86 -7.90
CA PRO A 155 -3.34 -20.71 -6.72
C PRO A 155 -2.32 -20.24 -5.69
N ILE A 156 -2.62 -20.41 -4.40
CA ILE A 156 -1.78 -19.91 -3.30
C ILE A 156 -0.35 -20.49 -3.34
N THR A 157 -0.18 -21.68 -3.88
CA THR A 157 1.14 -22.32 -4.09
C THR A 157 2.02 -21.49 -5.02
N LEU A 158 1.46 -21.00 -6.14
CA LEU A 158 2.19 -20.13 -7.06
C LEU A 158 2.48 -18.75 -6.47
N GLN A 159 1.55 -18.21 -5.66
CA GLN A 159 1.80 -16.97 -4.94
C GLN A 159 2.93 -17.11 -3.93
N ASN A 160 3.02 -18.25 -3.21
CA ASN A 160 4.11 -18.54 -2.29
C ASN A 160 5.46 -18.61 -3.02
N GLN A 161 5.53 -19.34 -4.13
CA GLN A 161 6.74 -19.40 -4.95
C GLN A 161 7.18 -18.01 -5.43
N PHE A 162 6.22 -17.21 -5.89
CA PHE A 162 6.49 -15.83 -6.28
C PHE A 162 7.05 -14.99 -5.12
N SER A 163 6.43 -15.07 -3.94
CA SER A 163 6.88 -14.33 -2.75
C SER A 163 8.30 -14.71 -2.34
N GLU A 164 8.67 -15.98 -2.42
CA GLU A 164 10.05 -16.42 -2.14
C GLU A 164 11.06 -15.88 -3.17
N ILE A 165 10.71 -15.85 -4.45
CA ILE A 165 11.57 -15.25 -5.49
C ILE A 165 11.77 -13.76 -5.22
N VAL A 166 10.71 -13.02 -4.89
CA VAL A 166 10.80 -11.58 -4.58
C VAL A 166 11.74 -11.35 -3.39
N LYS A 167 11.58 -12.11 -2.30
CA LYS A 167 12.46 -12.01 -1.12
C LYS A 167 13.92 -12.27 -1.46
N GLN A 168 14.21 -13.28 -2.29
CA GLN A 168 15.58 -13.58 -2.74
C GLN A 168 16.18 -12.43 -3.55
N ILE A 169 15.40 -11.85 -4.48
CA ILE A 169 15.85 -10.71 -5.29
C ILE A 169 16.14 -9.50 -4.39
N ASP A 170 15.27 -9.19 -3.43
CA ASP A 170 15.47 -8.07 -2.53
C ASP A 170 16.69 -8.26 -1.63
N LYS A 171 16.94 -9.48 -1.15
CA LYS A 171 18.15 -9.83 -0.40
C LYS A 171 19.41 -9.63 -1.25
N GLN A 172 19.43 -10.13 -2.48
CA GLN A 172 20.57 -9.97 -3.40
C GLN A 172 20.86 -8.50 -3.72
N LYS A 173 19.82 -7.70 -3.97
CA LYS A 173 19.97 -6.26 -4.18
C LYS A 173 20.57 -5.57 -2.96
N PHE A 174 20.13 -5.92 -1.77
CA PHE A 174 20.65 -5.35 -0.53
C PHE A 174 22.13 -5.71 -0.33
N GLU A 175 22.50 -6.98 -0.52
CA GLU A 175 23.89 -7.46 -0.42
C GLU A 175 24.80 -6.76 -1.43
N SER A 176 24.35 -6.61 -2.69
CA SER A 176 25.10 -5.90 -3.73
C SER A 176 25.30 -4.41 -3.39
N MET A 177 24.33 -3.76 -2.76
CA MET A 177 24.46 -2.36 -2.33
C MET A 177 25.46 -2.17 -1.19
N ILE A 178 25.63 -3.18 -0.32
CA ILE A 178 26.63 -3.14 0.77
C ILE A 178 28.04 -3.31 0.21
N GLN A 179 28.22 -4.16 -0.79
CA GLN A 179 29.55 -4.41 -1.40
C GLN A 179 30.08 -3.23 -2.23
N LEU A 180 29.22 -2.31 -2.64
CA LEU A 180 29.57 -1.12 -3.42
C LEU A 180 29.91 0.12 -2.57
N LYS A 181 29.90 -0.01 -1.25
CA LYS A 181 30.31 1.04 -0.28
C LYS A 181 31.64 0.72 0.34
#